data_1c3d38dd27069f6981afc4815b9c15f7
#
_entry.id   1c3d38dd27069f6981afc4815b9c15f7
#
_cell.length_a   1.000
_cell.length_b   1.000
_cell.length_c   1.000
_cell.angle_alpha   90.00
_cell.angle_beta   90.00
_cell.angle_gamma   90.00
#
_symmetry.space_group_name_H-M   'P 1'
#
loop_
_entity.id
_entity.type
_entity.pdbx_description
1 polymer ?
#
loop_
_entity_poly.entity_id
_entity_poly.type
_entity_poly.pdbx_seq_one_letter_code
_entity_poly.pdbx_strand_id
1 'polypeptide(L)'
;MVGAVIAGKYRIESLIGSGGMANVYKAYDEQEGRTVAIKMLKAEHREDTEFLRRFEREAKAVITLSHPNIVQSYDVGVDEKGVSFIVLEYVHGQTLKDYIKSKTYLSPRETVDIAAKVLDALGHAHEMGIIHRDVKPQNVIISDNGLVKLTDFGIARDATSTTRTFAGTNVIGSAHYISPEQAKGEEVTAESDIYSCAIMIYEMLTGTVPFAGENTVAIALKHIQEEMIPPIEVNPKIPPALSDVVVKGAAKDPQKRYPSAAAMKKDLERALREPHGRFARL
;
A
#
# COMPACT_ATOMS: atom_id res chain seq x y z
N MET A 1 -18.70 1.55 -20.81
CA MET A 1 -17.28 1.19 -21.02
C MET A 1 -17.08 -0.33 -21.13
N VAL A 2 -17.91 -1.15 -20.49
CA VAL A 2 -17.88 -2.63 -20.68
C VAL A 2 -18.14 -2.94 -22.16
N GLY A 3 -17.35 -3.84 -22.75
CA GLY A 3 -17.35 -4.17 -24.17
C GLY A 3 -16.52 -3.26 -25.08
N ALA A 4 -16.03 -2.10 -24.57
CA ALA A 4 -15.14 -1.23 -25.35
C ALA A 4 -13.74 -1.84 -25.47
N VAL A 5 -13.06 -1.57 -26.58
CA VAL A 5 -11.65 -1.93 -26.79
C VAL A 5 -10.81 -0.65 -26.59
N ILE A 6 -9.83 -0.70 -25.71
CA ILE A 6 -8.91 0.38 -25.37
C ILE A 6 -7.60 0.15 -26.09
N ALA A 7 -7.04 1.20 -26.68
CA ALA A 7 -5.78 1.16 -27.43
C ALA A 7 -5.74 0.03 -28.51
N GLY A 8 -6.89 -0.34 -29.07
CA GLY A 8 -7.03 -1.34 -30.12
C GLY A 8 -6.72 -2.78 -29.70
N LYS A 9 -6.47 -3.08 -28.40
CA LYS A 9 -6.08 -4.42 -27.96
C LYS A 9 -6.68 -4.87 -26.61
N TYR A 10 -7.16 -3.96 -25.76
CA TYR A 10 -7.67 -4.32 -24.44
C TYR A 10 -9.21 -4.27 -24.40
N ARG A 11 -9.87 -5.40 -24.42
CA ARG A 11 -11.33 -5.46 -24.32
C ARG A 11 -11.79 -5.46 -22.87
N ILE A 12 -12.49 -4.39 -22.47
CA ILE A 12 -13.00 -4.20 -21.11
C ILE A 12 -14.12 -5.21 -20.82
N GLU A 13 -13.94 -5.98 -19.74
CA GLU A 13 -14.92 -6.99 -19.29
C GLU A 13 -15.81 -6.47 -18.16
N SER A 14 -15.21 -5.86 -17.11
CA SER A 14 -15.96 -5.37 -15.95
C SER A 14 -15.19 -4.28 -15.20
N LEU A 15 -15.92 -3.45 -14.44
CA LEU A 15 -15.33 -2.56 -13.44
C LEU A 15 -15.04 -3.39 -12.17
N ILE A 16 -13.81 -3.36 -11.66
CA ILE A 16 -13.38 -4.12 -10.48
C ILE A 16 -12.97 -3.21 -9.32
N GLY A 17 -12.77 -1.91 -9.57
CA GLY A 17 -12.47 -0.93 -8.52
C GLY A 17 -12.70 0.50 -8.99
N SER A 18 -13.09 1.37 -8.07
CA SER A 18 -13.23 2.82 -8.32
C SER A 18 -12.61 3.57 -7.15
N GLY A 19 -11.49 4.24 -7.41
CA GLY A 19 -10.79 5.11 -6.46
C GLY A 19 -11.02 6.59 -6.72
N GLY A 20 -10.38 7.45 -5.96
CA GLY A 20 -10.45 8.91 -6.13
C GLY A 20 -10.01 9.35 -7.52
N MET A 21 -8.84 8.92 -7.98
CA MET A 21 -8.20 9.38 -9.22
C MET A 21 -8.46 8.49 -10.43
N ALA A 22 -8.74 7.20 -10.23
CA ALA A 22 -8.81 6.22 -11.31
C ALA A 22 -9.89 5.17 -11.06
N ASN A 23 -10.36 4.59 -12.15
CA ASN A 23 -11.15 3.37 -12.16
C ASN A 23 -10.27 2.20 -12.60
N VAL A 24 -10.49 1.02 -12.02
CA VAL A 24 -9.78 -0.21 -12.38
C VAL A 24 -10.77 -1.16 -13.04
N TYR A 25 -10.41 -1.63 -14.22
CA TYR A 25 -11.23 -2.55 -15.00
C TYR A 25 -10.49 -3.87 -15.17
N LYS A 26 -11.23 -4.96 -15.11
CA LYS A 26 -10.80 -6.25 -15.66
C LYS A 26 -10.94 -6.17 -17.17
N ALA A 27 -9.93 -6.59 -17.91
CA ALA A 27 -9.91 -6.60 -19.36
C ALA A 27 -9.19 -7.84 -19.89
N TYR A 28 -9.44 -8.15 -21.16
CA TYR A 28 -8.74 -9.19 -21.90
C TYR A 28 -7.79 -8.53 -22.91
N ASP A 29 -6.51 -8.87 -22.84
CA ASP A 29 -5.51 -8.48 -23.83
C ASP A 29 -5.61 -9.45 -25.01
N GLU A 30 -6.14 -8.97 -26.14
CA GLU A 30 -6.40 -9.79 -27.33
C GLU A 30 -5.10 -10.15 -28.08
N GLN A 31 -4.02 -9.41 -27.87
CA GLN A 31 -2.72 -9.70 -28.49
C GLN A 31 -1.94 -10.76 -27.72
N GLU A 32 -1.89 -10.62 -26.39
CA GLU A 32 -1.14 -11.53 -25.52
C GLU A 32 -1.99 -12.72 -25.04
N GLY A 33 -3.30 -12.73 -25.28
CA GLY A 33 -4.19 -13.83 -24.92
C GLY A 33 -4.34 -14.01 -23.39
N ARG A 34 -4.31 -12.93 -22.62
CA ARG A 34 -4.33 -12.98 -21.15
C ARG A 34 -5.29 -11.96 -20.55
N THR A 35 -5.77 -12.26 -19.32
CA THR A 35 -6.53 -11.31 -18.52
C THR A 35 -5.58 -10.31 -17.85
N VAL A 36 -5.96 -9.02 -17.87
CA VAL A 36 -5.22 -7.90 -17.28
C VAL A 36 -6.14 -7.03 -16.44
N ALA A 37 -5.57 -6.22 -15.56
CA ALA A 37 -6.25 -5.10 -14.92
C ALA A 37 -5.83 -3.80 -15.59
N ILE A 38 -6.78 -2.92 -15.91
CA ILE A 38 -6.49 -1.62 -16.51
C ILE A 38 -6.93 -0.53 -15.55
N LYS A 39 -5.95 0.24 -15.06
CA LYS A 39 -6.17 1.41 -14.22
C LYS A 39 -6.24 2.64 -15.12
N MET A 40 -7.44 3.23 -15.26
CA MET A 40 -7.71 4.39 -16.11
C MET A 40 -7.96 5.63 -15.28
N LEU A 41 -7.33 6.74 -15.62
CA LEU A 41 -7.57 8.02 -14.97
C LEU A 41 -9.00 8.50 -15.24
N LYS A 42 -9.60 9.11 -14.22
CA LYS A 42 -10.92 9.75 -14.35
C LYS A 42 -10.84 11.04 -15.18
N ALA A 43 -11.97 11.38 -15.79
CA ALA A 43 -12.08 12.54 -16.69
C ALA A 43 -11.65 13.88 -16.05
N GLU A 44 -11.87 14.03 -14.75
CA GLU A 44 -11.54 15.22 -13.98
C GLU A 44 -10.04 15.57 -13.93
N HIS A 45 -9.17 14.59 -14.22
CA HIS A 45 -7.71 14.79 -14.25
C HIS A 45 -7.12 14.99 -15.63
N ARG A 46 -7.96 15.03 -16.70
CA ARG A 46 -7.49 15.09 -18.09
C ARG A 46 -6.87 16.43 -18.48
N GLU A 47 -7.29 17.51 -17.82
CA GLU A 47 -6.82 18.87 -18.13
C GLU A 47 -5.61 19.28 -17.29
N ASP A 48 -5.27 18.51 -16.23
CA ASP A 48 -4.11 18.76 -15.39
C ASP A 48 -2.84 18.16 -16.04
N THR A 49 -2.19 18.95 -16.89
CA THR A 49 -1.00 18.52 -17.64
C THR A 49 0.19 18.16 -16.73
N GLU A 50 0.32 18.81 -15.57
CA GLU A 50 1.37 18.52 -14.62
C GLU A 50 1.13 17.20 -13.92
N PHE A 51 -0.11 16.92 -13.49
CA PHE A 51 -0.55 15.66 -12.95
C PHE A 51 -0.33 14.50 -13.96
N LEU A 52 -0.72 14.68 -15.22
CA LEU A 52 -0.55 13.66 -16.27
C LEU A 52 0.93 13.32 -16.51
N ARG A 53 1.82 14.33 -16.60
CA ARG A 53 3.27 14.11 -16.76
C ARG A 53 3.86 13.35 -15.59
N ARG A 54 3.43 13.64 -14.36
CA ARG A 54 3.87 12.92 -13.16
C ARG A 54 3.37 11.48 -13.18
N PHE A 55 2.09 11.28 -13.46
CA PHE A 55 1.48 9.96 -13.59
C PHE A 55 2.23 9.07 -14.57
N GLU A 56 2.52 9.58 -15.79
CA GLU A 56 3.27 8.83 -16.79
C GLU A 56 4.71 8.52 -16.39
N ARG A 57 5.40 9.49 -15.77
CA ARG A 57 6.78 9.28 -15.28
C ARG A 57 6.84 8.20 -14.20
N GLU A 58 5.96 8.29 -13.22
CA GLU A 58 5.92 7.33 -12.12
C GLU A 58 5.45 5.94 -12.60
N ALA A 59 4.46 5.89 -13.50
CA ALA A 59 4.04 4.63 -14.12
C ALA A 59 5.20 3.93 -14.86
N LYS A 60 6.01 4.70 -15.62
CA LYS A 60 7.20 4.16 -16.31
C LYS A 60 8.25 3.62 -15.33
N ALA A 61 8.43 4.27 -14.18
CA ALA A 61 9.34 3.77 -13.14
C ALA A 61 8.83 2.44 -12.55
N VAL A 62 7.53 2.34 -12.25
CA VAL A 62 6.93 1.12 -11.68
C VAL A 62 6.96 -0.06 -12.65
N ILE A 63 6.92 0.16 -13.96
CA ILE A 63 7.07 -0.91 -14.98
C ILE A 63 8.42 -1.64 -14.85
N THR A 64 9.46 -0.98 -14.37
CA THR A 64 10.78 -1.60 -14.18
C THR A 64 10.83 -2.58 -13.00
N LEU A 65 9.86 -2.52 -12.08
CA LEU A 65 9.79 -3.42 -10.94
C LEU A 65 9.34 -4.82 -11.38
N SER A 66 10.19 -5.82 -11.15
CA SER A 66 9.87 -7.22 -11.38
C SER A 66 10.17 -8.03 -10.12
N HIS A 67 9.11 -8.40 -9.38
CA HIS A 67 9.25 -9.13 -8.12
C HIS A 67 7.99 -10.00 -7.87
N PRO A 68 8.11 -11.23 -7.33
CA PRO A 68 6.97 -12.11 -7.13
C PRO A 68 5.88 -11.53 -6.20
N ASN A 69 6.25 -10.64 -5.29
CA ASN A 69 5.33 -9.97 -4.37
C ASN A 69 4.94 -8.56 -4.80
N ILE A 70 5.17 -8.17 -6.05
CA ILE A 70 4.68 -6.93 -6.67
C ILE A 70 3.73 -7.30 -7.80
N VAL A 71 2.59 -6.60 -7.92
CA VAL A 71 1.73 -6.69 -9.10
C VAL A 71 2.49 -6.13 -10.29
N GLN A 72 2.72 -6.98 -11.30
CA GLN A 72 3.50 -6.60 -12.48
C GLN A 72 2.76 -5.51 -13.27
N SER A 73 3.45 -4.43 -13.60
CA SER A 73 2.99 -3.44 -14.57
C SER A 73 3.51 -3.85 -15.96
N TYR A 74 2.61 -3.94 -16.93
CA TYR A 74 2.93 -4.41 -18.28
C TYR A 74 3.12 -3.27 -19.27
N ASP A 75 2.26 -2.25 -19.18
CA ASP A 75 2.22 -1.18 -20.18
C ASP A 75 1.63 0.10 -19.59
N VAL A 76 1.92 1.24 -20.20
CA VAL A 76 1.32 2.53 -19.90
C VAL A 76 1.02 3.23 -21.23
N GLY A 77 -0.14 3.80 -21.34
CA GLY A 77 -0.56 4.44 -22.59
C GLY A 77 -1.64 5.49 -22.39
N VAL A 78 -2.03 6.06 -23.52
CA VAL A 78 -3.15 6.99 -23.65
C VAL A 78 -4.11 6.41 -24.68
N ASP A 79 -5.40 6.36 -24.36
CA ASP A 79 -6.41 5.87 -25.30
C ASP A 79 -6.74 6.90 -26.38
N GLU A 80 -7.58 6.52 -27.36
CA GLU A 80 -8.02 7.36 -28.48
C GLU A 80 -8.78 8.62 -28.02
N LYS A 81 -9.26 8.65 -26.77
CA LYS A 81 -9.97 9.77 -26.15
C LYS A 81 -9.07 10.63 -25.26
N GLY A 82 -7.75 10.40 -25.28
CA GLY A 82 -6.79 11.12 -24.45
C GLY A 82 -6.79 10.67 -22.97
N VAL A 83 -7.30 9.49 -22.63
CA VAL A 83 -7.32 8.96 -21.25
C VAL A 83 -6.07 8.15 -20.98
N SER A 84 -5.26 8.58 -20.02
CA SER A 84 -4.09 7.82 -19.57
C SER A 84 -4.51 6.56 -18.80
N PHE A 85 -3.84 5.45 -19.07
CA PHE A 85 -4.08 4.17 -18.42
C PHE A 85 -2.78 3.42 -18.15
N ILE A 86 -2.83 2.51 -17.17
CA ILE A 86 -1.77 1.55 -16.86
C ILE A 86 -2.35 0.15 -16.95
N VAL A 87 -1.62 -0.75 -17.59
CA VAL A 87 -1.96 -2.17 -17.69
C VAL A 87 -1.18 -2.95 -16.66
N LEU A 88 -1.89 -3.68 -15.83
CA LEU A 88 -1.38 -4.40 -14.68
C LEU A 88 -1.71 -5.89 -14.78
N GLU A 89 -0.93 -6.70 -14.12
CA GLU A 89 -1.27 -8.10 -13.83
C GLU A 89 -2.64 -8.15 -13.15
N TYR A 90 -3.54 -9.01 -13.67
CA TYR A 90 -4.79 -9.30 -12.99
C TYR A 90 -4.56 -10.43 -11.99
N VAL A 91 -4.67 -10.12 -10.70
CA VAL A 91 -4.53 -11.09 -9.61
C VAL A 91 -5.90 -11.54 -9.14
N HIS A 92 -6.21 -12.83 -9.31
CA HIS A 92 -7.40 -13.44 -8.73
C HIS A 92 -7.22 -13.58 -7.22
N GLY A 93 -8.13 -13.00 -6.43
CA GLY A 93 -8.05 -13.04 -4.97
C GLY A 93 -8.81 -11.90 -4.31
N GLN A 94 -8.49 -11.63 -3.06
CA GLN A 94 -9.10 -10.59 -2.26
C GLN A 94 -8.05 -9.63 -1.69
N THR A 95 -8.47 -8.43 -1.28
CA THR A 95 -7.58 -7.51 -0.58
C THR A 95 -7.27 -8.03 0.83
N LEU A 96 -6.07 -7.69 1.34
CA LEU A 96 -5.73 -7.97 2.75
C LEU A 96 -6.73 -7.30 3.71
N LYS A 97 -7.30 -6.16 3.30
CA LYS A 97 -8.35 -5.48 4.10
C LYS A 97 -9.60 -6.34 4.27
N ASP A 98 -10.07 -6.95 3.19
CA ASP A 98 -11.23 -7.84 3.23
C ASP A 98 -10.90 -9.14 3.98
N TYR A 99 -9.67 -9.63 3.81
CA TYR A 99 -9.19 -10.80 4.53
C TYR A 99 -9.15 -10.56 6.05
N ILE A 100 -8.60 -9.43 6.53
CA ILE A 100 -8.63 -9.05 7.94
C ILE A 100 -10.08 -8.97 8.46
N LYS A 101 -10.96 -8.30 7.71
CA LYS A 101 -12.37 -8.20 8.09
C LYS A 101 -13.05 -9.55 8.25
N SER A 102 -12.74 -10.52 7.37
CA SER A 102 -13.33 -11.86 7.43
C SER A 102 -12.88 -12.67 8.65
N LYS A 103 -11.68 -12.36 9.17
CA LYS A 103 -11.03 -13.08 10.29
C LYS A 103 -11.15 -12.36 11.64
N THR A 104 -11.56 -11.09 11.63
CA THR A 104 -11.50 -10.14 12.76
C THR A 104 -10.06 -9.69 13.05
N TYR A 105 -9.11 -10.59 13.22
CA TYR A 105 -7.66 -10.35 13.29
C TYR A 105 -6.92 -11.61 12.84
N LEU A 106 -5.63 -11.48 12.53
CA LEU A 106 -4.80 -12.59 12.07
C LEU A 106 -3.92 -13.13 13.20
N SER A 107 -3.54 -14.39 13.08
CA SER A 107 -2.56 -14.98 14.00
C SER A 107 -1.18 -14.33 13.83
N PRO A 108 -0.31 -14.33 14.87
CA PRO A 108 1.05 -13.81 14.78
C PRO A 108 1.85 -14.41 13.61
N ARG A 109 1.75 -15.72 13.39
CA ARG A 109 2.44 -16.40 12.30
C ARG A 109 1.95 -15.93 10.92
N GLU A 110 0.64 -15.93 10.71
CA GLU A 110 0.03 -15.49 9.46
C GLU A 110 0.35 -14.01 9.16
N THR A 111 0.33 -13.15 10.20
CA THR A 111 0.72 -11.75 10.07
C THR A 111 2.17 -11.61 9.62
N VAL A 112 3.11 -12.34 10.23
CA VAL A 112 4.53 -12.28 9.86
C VAL A 112 4.75 -12.84 8.46
N ASP A 113 4.08 -13.95 8.09
CA ASP A 113 4.18 -14.54 6.75
C ASP A 113 3.72 -13.58 5.64
N ILE A 114 2.66 -12.79 5.88
CA ILE A 114 2.19 -11.77 4.94
C ILE A 114 3.11 -10.55 4.95
N ALA A 115 3.45 -10.04 6.13
CA ALA A 115 4.29 -8.85 6.28
C ALA A 115 5.68 -9.04 5.68
N ALA A 116 6.28 -10.23 5.83
CA ALA A 116 7.57 -10.55 5.24
C ALA A 116 7.57 -10.40 3.71
N LYS A 117 6.51 -10.85 3.04
CA LYS A 117 6.36 -10.74 1.58
C LYS A 117 6.14 -9.29 1.13
N VAL A 118 5.38 -8.50 1.91
CA VAL A 118 5.23 -7.06 1.66
C VAL A 118 6.56 -6.34 1.84
N LEU A 119 7.32 -6.67 2.88
CA LEU A 119 8.64 -6.08 3.12
C LEU A 119 9.67 -6.49 2.06
N ASP A 120 9.59 -7.71 1.49
CA ASP A 120 10.40 -8.09 0.34
C ASP A 120 10.08 -7.24 -0.89
N ALA A 121 8.79 -7.00 -1.16
CA ALA A 121 8.35 -6.12 -2.23
C ALA A 121 8.83 -4.68 -2.04
N LEU A 122 8.69 -4.13 -0.83
CA LEU A 122 9.15 -2.79 -0.49
C LEU A 122 10.68 -2.68 -0.60
N GLY A 123 11.42 -3.67 -0.08
CA GLY A 123 12.88 -3.70 -0.18
C GLY A 123 13.36 -3.64 -1.62
N HIS A 124 12.78 -4.45 -2.51
CA HIS A 124 13.08 -4.43 -3.95
C HIS A 124 12.79 -3.05 -4.58
N ALA A 125 11.65 -2.43 -4.27
CA ALA A 125 11.31 -1.10 -4.78
C ALA A 125 12.28 -0.02 -4.25
N HIS A 126 12.63 -0.05 -2.97
CA HIS A 126 13.57 0.89 -2.35
C HIS A 126 14.98 0.79 -2.95
N GLU A 127 15.47 -0.41 -3.27
CA GLU A 127 16.74 -0.63 -3.98
C GLU A 127 16.73 0.00 -5.39
N MET A 128 15.55 0.08 -6.02
CA MET A 128 15.36 0.75 -7.31
C MET A 128 15.06 2.26 -7.17
N GLY A 129 15.14 2.82 -5.95
CA GLY A 129 14.85 4.22 -5.67
C GLY A 129 13.37 4.60 -5.73
N ILE A 130 12.47 3.60 -5.65
CA ILE A 130 11.03 3.79 -5.72
C ILE A 130 10.42 3.64 -4.33
N ILE A 131 9.75 4.69 -3.85
CA ILE A 131 9.01 4.70 -2.60
C ILE A 131 7.53 4.45 -2.90
N HIS A 132 6.88 3.58 -2.12
CA HIS A 132 5.49 3.19 -2.37
C HIS A 132 4.48 4.29 -2.00
N ARG A 133 4.68 4.98 -0.87
CA ARG A 133 3.90 6.14 -0.38
C ARG A 133 2.44 5.86 0.02
N ASP A 134 1.92 4.67 -0.19
CA ASP A 134 0.52 4.30 0.13
C ASP A 134 0.39 2.84 0.58
N VAL A 135 1.31 2.39 1.45
CA VAL A 135 1.27 1.03 2.03
C VAL A 135 0.06 0.92 2.95
N LYS A 136 -0.86 0.01 2.61
CA LYS A 136 -2.10 -0.26 3.38
C LYS A 136 -2.72 -1.59 2.97
N PRO A 137 -3.60 -2.20 3.77
CA PRO A 137 -4.19 -3.50 3.45
C PRO A 137 -5.02 -3.52 2.16
N GLN A 138 -5.57 -2.38 1.72
CA GLN A 138 -6.31 -2.28 0.47
C GLN A 138 -5.40 -2.46 -0.76
N ASN A 139 -4.11 -2.14 -0.62
CA ASN A 139 -3.10 -2.24 -1.68
C ASN A 139 -2.27 -3.53 -1.60
N VAL A 140 -2.70 -4.49 -0.80
CA VAL A 140 -2.12 -5.84 -0.72
C VAL A 140 -3.19 -6.84 -1.15
N ILE A 141 -2.89 -7.65 -2.17
CA ILE A 141 -3.79 -8.68 -2.68
C ILE A 141 -3.26 -10.05 -2.21
N ILE A 142 -4.16 -10.85 -1.65
CA ILE A 142 -3.92 -12.27 -1.35
C ILE A 142 -4.63 -13.04 -2.44
N SER A 143 -3.86 -13.70 -3.31
CA SER A 143 -4.41 -14.49 -4.41
C SER A 143 -5.01 -15.80 -3.92
N ASP A 144 -5.87 -16.41 -4.72
CA ASP A 144 -6.54 -17.68 -4.41
C ASP A 144 -5.55 -18.84 -4.16
N ASN A 145 -4.33 -18.75 -4.71
CA ASN A 145 -3.24 -19.70 -4.48
C ASN A 145 -2.29 -19.29 -3.34
N GLY A 146 -2.64 -18.27 -2.55
CA GLY A 146 -1.89 -17.84 -1.36
C GLY A 146 -0.68 -16.94 -1.64
N LEU A 147 -0.49 -16.44 -2.88
CA LEU A 147 0.51 -15.42 -3.15
C LEU A 147 0.07 -14.06 -2.59
N VAL A 148 1.00 -13.34 -1.98
CA VAL A 148 0.80 -11.98 -1.49
C VAL A 148 1.46 -11.02 -2.47
N LYS A 149 0.70 -10.05 -3.00
CA LYS A 149 1.21 -9.07 -3.96
C LYS A 149 0.84 -7.65 -3.54
N LEU A 150 1.84 -6.78 -3.51
CA LEU A 150 1.69 -5.34 -3.30
C LEU A 150 1.35 -4.67 -4.64
N THR A 151 0.36 -3.79 -4.63
CA THR A 151 -0.11 -3.03 -5.79
C THR A 151 -0.23 -1.55 -5.48
N ASP A 152 -0.51 -0.74 -6.50
CA ASP A 152 -0.80 0.69 -6.34
C ASP A 152 0.32 1.47 -5.66
N PHE A 153 1.56 1.31 -6.16
CA PHE A 153 2.62 2.27 -5.87
C PHE A 153 2.07 3.68 -6.09
N GLY A 154 2.30 4.58 -5.14
CA GLY A 154 1.64 5.90 -5.04
C GLY A 154 1.86 6.83 -6.23
N ILE A 155 1.58 6.30 -7.44
CA ILE A 155 1.63 6.97 -8.72
C ILE A 155 0.72 8.20 -8.63
N ALA A 156 1.29 9.41 -8.67
CA ALA A 156 0.61 10.69 -8.59
C ALA A 156 0.24 11.22 -7.17
N ARG A 157 0.86 10.71 -6.11
CA ARG A 157 0.81 11.38 -4.79
C ARG A 157 1.99 12.34 -4.64
N ASP A 158 1.70 13.63 -4.61
CA ASP A 158 2.70 14.66 -4.30
C ASP A 158 3.07 14.68 -2.83
N ALA A 159 4.36 14.82 -2.53
CA ALA A 159 4.83 15.22 -1.21
C ALA A 159 4.31 16.63 -0.79
N THR A 160 3.99 17.48 -1.78
CA THR A 160 3.54 18.87 -1.56
C THR A 160 2.01 19.03 -1.59
N SER A 161 1.24 18.02 -2.04
CA SER A 161 -0.22 18.11 -2.14
C SER A 161 -0.97 17.59 -0.90
N THR A 162 -0.28 17.33 0.20
CA THR A 162 -0.87 16.79 1.43
C THR A 162 -2.05 17.64 1.91
N THR A 163 -1.98 18.96 1.80
CA THR A 163 -3.08 19.89 2.16
C THR A 163 -4.28 19.78 1.21
N ARG A 164 -4.09 19.46 -0.07
CA ARG A 164 -5.19 19.24 -1.03
C ARG A 164 -5.80 17.84 -0.91
N THR A 165 -4.97 16.84 -0.54
CA THR A 165 -5.40 15.44 -0.40
C THR A 165 -6.35 15.24 0.81
N PHE A 166 -6.22 16.06 1.87
CA PHE A 166 -7.12 16.00 3.04
C PHE A 166 -8.49 16.65 2.82
N ALA A 167 -8.70 17.41 1.74
CA ALA A 167 -9.96 18.12 1.49
C ALA A 167 -11.04 17.28 0.75
N GLY A 168 -10.73 16.04 0.31
CA GLY A 168 -11.65 15.18 -0.43
C GLY A 168 -12.24 14.06 0.44
N THR A 169 -13.55 13.82 0.33
CA THR A 169 -14.32 12.84 1.12
C THR A 169 -13.91 11.37 0.91
N ASN A 170 -13.11 11.03 -0.09
CA ASN A 170 -12.68 9.65 -0.39
C ASN A 170 -11.33 9.26 0.22
N VAL A 171 -10.72 10.09 1.09
CA VAL A 171 -9.34 9.92 1.59
C VAL A 171 -9.29 9.33 3.00
N ILE A 172 -10.42 9.18 3.69
CA ILE A 172 -10.48 8.70 5.10
C ILE A 172 -9.74 7.35 5.25
N GLY A 173 -9.90 6.42 4.31
CA GLY A 173 -9.27 5.10 4.40
C GLY A 173 -7.74 5.11 4.36
N SER A 174 -7.12 6.05 3.64
CA SER A 174 -5.65 6.15 3.52
C SER A 174 -5.02 6.91 4.67
N ALA A 175 -5.74 7.81 5.33
CA ALA A 175 -5.23 8.58 6.46
C ALA A 175 -4.81 7.70 7.64
N HIS A 176 -5.42 6.51 7.79
CA HIS A 176 -5.12 5.59 8.88
C HIS A 176 -3.71 4.97 8.83
N TYR A 177 -3.00 5.08 7.71
CA TYR A 177 -1.67 4.48 7.52
C TYR A 177 -0.59 5.51 7.17
N ILE A 178 -0.94 6.79 7.16
CA ILE A 178 -0.03 7.88 6.79
C ILE A 178 1.13 8.00 7.80
N SER A 179 2.34 8.22 7.32
CA SER A 179 3.46 8.50 8.21
C SER A 179 3.42 9.94 8.76
N PRO A 180 4.04 10.20 9.90
CA PRO A 180 4.11 11.55 10.48
C PRO A 180 4.68 12.60 9.51
N GLU A 181 5.75 12.26 8.79
CA GLU A 181 6.38 13.12 7.79
C GLU A 181 5.46 13.39 6.59
N GLN A 182 4.73 12.37 6.11
CA GLN A 182 3.72 12.57 5.08
C GLN A 182 2.60 13.49 5.57
N ALA A 183 2.13 13.30 6.81
CA ALA A 183 1.08 14.14 7.40
C ALA A 183 1.50 15.60 7.57
N LYS A 184 2.80 15.87 7.77
CA LYS A 184 3.38 17.22 7.85
C LYS A 184 3.73 17.81 6.48
N GLY A 185 3.73 17.01 5.40
CA GLY A 185 4.21 17.44 4.07
C GLY A 185 5.74 17.52 3.96
N GLU A 186 6.44 16.78 4.82
CA GLU A 186 7.90 16.64 4.80
C GLU A 186 8.33 15.60 3.74
N GLU A 187 9.63 15.42 3.56
CA GLU A 187 10.18 14.46 2.61
C GLU A 187 9.77 13.02 2.96
N VAL A 188 9.32 12.28 1.94
CA VAL A 188 8.87 10.89 2.05
C VAL A 188 10.00 9.96 1.62
N THR A 189 10.40 9.06 2.50
CA THR A 189 11.53 8.15 2.30
C THR A 189 11.10 6.68 2.50
N ALA A 190 12.05 5.76 2.40
CA ALA A 190 11.81 4.33 2.65
C ALA A 190 11.26 4.08 4.07
N GLU A 191 11.70 4.87 5.04
CA GLU A 191 11.23 4.79 6.43
C GLU A 191 9.75 5.18 6.59
N SER A 192 9.20 5.95 5.64
CA SER A 192 7.76 6.25 5.60
C SER A 192 6.94 5.01 5.24
N ASP A 193 7.40 4.19 4.29
CA ASP A 193 6.76 2.92 3.94
C ASP A 193 6.88 1.90 5.08
N ILE A 194 8.01 1.90 5.81
CA ILE A 194 8.22 1.07 7.00
C ILE A 194 7.21 1.43 8.09
N TYR A 195 6.97 2.72 8.34
CA TYR A 195 5.94 3.19 9.26
C TYR A 195 4.55 2.68 8.85
N SER A 196 4.16 2.92 7.60
CA SER A 196 2.86 2.49 7.08
C SER A 196 2.69 0.96 7.15
N CYS A 197 3.77 0.21 6.88
CA CYS A 197 3.80 -1.25 7.04
C CYS A 197 3.61 -1.66 8.51
N ALA A 198 4.23 -0.98 9.47
CA ALA A 198 4.03 -1.23 10.89
C ALA A 198 2.57 -1.00 11.33
N ILE A 199 1.93 0.07 10.84
CA ILE A 199 0.50 0.34 11.09
C ILE A 199 -0.38 -0.77 10.47
N MET A 200 -0.06 -1.24 9.29
CA MET A 200 -0.74 -2.37 8.66
C MET A 200 -0.59 -3.66 9.47
N ILE A 201 0.62 -3.95 9.99
CA ILE A 201 0.88 -5.11 10.86
C ILE A 201 0.08 -4.99 12.16
N TYR A 202 0.01 -3.79 12.74
CA TYR A 202 -0.85 -3.52 13.90
C TYR A 202 -2.28 -3.95 13.64
N GLU A 203 -2.86 -3.51 12.52
CA GLU A 203 -4.25 -3.87 12.18
C GLU A 203 -4.42 -5.37 11.92
N MET A 204 -3.45 -6.04 11.27
CA MET A 204 -3.50 -7.50 11.13
C MET A 204 -3.57 -8.22 12.46
N LEU A 205 -2.81 -7.78 13.46
CA LEU A 205 -2.71 -8.40 14.78
C LEU A 205 -3.88 -8.09 15.71
N THR A 206 -4.48 -6.90 15.58
CA THR A 206 -5.50 -6.40 16.51
C THR A 206 -6.91 -6.34 15.89
N GLY A 207 -7.02 -6.33 14.56
CA GLY A 207 -8.26 -6.11 13.83
C GLY A 207 -8.69 -4.63 13.75
N THR A 208 -7.93 -3.72 14.37
CA THR A 208 -8.24 -2.29 14.42
C THR A 208 -7.02 -1.45 14.06
N VAL A 209 -7.24 -0.21 13.62
CA VAL A 209 -6.14 0.73 13.40
C VAL A 209 -5.77 1.43 14.73
N PRO A 210 -4.48 1.79 14.94
CA PRO A 210 -4.06 2.42 16.20
C PRO A 210 -4.63 3.84 16.36
N PHE A 211 -4.86 4.54 15.27
CA PHE A 211 -5.35 5.92 15.29
C PHE A 211 -6.65 6.03 14.49
N ALA A 212 -7.73 6.41 15.17
CA ALA A 212 -9.03 6.67 14.59
C ALA A 212 -9.48 8.08 14.95
N GLY A 213 -10.32 8.70 14.11
CA GLY A 213 -10.83 10.03 14.32
C GLY A 213 -12.05 10.33 13.44
N GLU A 214 -12.75 11.42 13.73
CA GLU A 214 -13.96 11.83 13.02
C GLU A 214 -13.69 12.28 11.57
N ASN A 215 -12.46 12.70 11.28
CA ASN A 215 -12.05 13.15 9.95
C ASN A 215 -10.56 12.88 9.71
N THR A 216 -10.13 13.05 8.46
CA THR A 216 -8.76 12.80 8.02
C THR A 216 -7.72 13.65 8.74
N VAL A 217 -8.06 14.90 9.08
CA VAL A 217 -7.14 15.83 9.78
C VAL A 217 -6.92 15.36 11.21
N ALA A 218 -7.98 14.97 11.91
CA ALA A 218 -7.87 14.43 13.28
C ALA A 218 -7.02 13.15 13.32
N ILE A 219 -7.16 12.26 12.34
CA ILE A 219 -6.35 11.05 12.21
C ILE A 219 -4.88 11.42 11.94
N ALA A 220 -4.61 12.34 11.01
CA ALA A 220 -3.27 12.79 10.69
C ALA A 220 -2.55 13.42 11.89
N LEU A 221 -3.25 14.24 12.67
CA LEU A 221 -2.69 14.83 13.91
C LEU A 221 -2.30 13.75 14.92
N LYS A 222 -3.08 12.69 15.06
CA LYS A 222 -2.73 11.55 15.93
C LYS A 222 -1.48 10.85 15.46
N HIS A 223 -1.30 10.62 14.15
CA HIS A 223 -0.05 10.08 13.61
C HIS A 223 1.16 10.96 13.94
N ILE A 224 0.98 12.27 14.01
CA ILE A 224 2.07 13.21 14.35
C ILE A 224 2.38 13.22 15.86
N GLN A 225 1.34 13.20 16.72
CA GLN A 225 1.47 13.61 18.12
C GLN A 225 1.17 12.49 19.14
N GLU A 226 0.26 11.56 18.81
CA GLU A 226 -0.23 10.58 19.77
C GLU A 226 0.61 9.30 19.76
N GLU A 227 1.05 8.84 20.94
CA GLU A 227 1.74 7.57 21.06
C GLU A 227 0.79 6.40 20.77
N MET A 228 1.31 5.39 20.08
CA MET A 228 0.54 4.19 19.76
C MET A 228 0.40 3.29 20.99
N ILE A 229 -0.81 2.87 21.30
CA ILE A 229 -1.04 1.79 22.27
C ILE A 229 -0.38 0.52 21.72
N PRO A 230 0.55 -0.12 22.45
CA PRO A 230 1.21 -1.35 21.97
C PRO A 230 0.20 -2.44 21.58
N PRO A 231 0.40 -3.16 20.48
CA PRO A 231 -0.53 -4.22 20.02
C PRO A 231 -0.88 -5.24 21.11
N ILE A 232 0.07 -5.59 21.95
CA ILE A 232 -0.12 -6.56 23.04
C ILE A 232 -1.14 -6.09 24.11
N GLU A 233 -1.30 -4.78 24.30
CA GLU A 233 -2.29 -4.23 25.24
C GLU A 233 -3.71 -4.33 24.68
N VAL A 234 -3.86 -4.36 23.34
CA VAL A 234 -5.15 -4.56 22.67
C VAL A 234 -5.49 -6.03 22.55
N ASN A 235 -4.51 -6.86 22.21
CA ASN A 235 -4.66 -8.31 22.10
C ASN A 235 -3.52 -9.03 22.85
N PRO A 236 -3.75 -9.48 24.10
CA PRO A 236 -2.74 -10.12 24.94
C PRO A 236 -2.17 -11.45 24.38
N LYS A 237 -2.74 -12.00 23.32
CA LYS A 237 -2.22 -13.18 22.62
C LYS A 237 -1.03 -12.86 21.72
N ILE A 238 -0.72 -11.58 21.49
CA ILE A 238 0.40 -11.14 20.66
C ILE A 238 1.70 -11.33 21.46
N PRO A 239 2.73 -11.98 20.88
CA PRO A 239 4.03 -12.09 21.52
C PRO A 239 4.63 -10.72 21.85
N PRO A 240 5.21 -10.51 23.03
CA PRO A 240 5.85 -9.24 23.41
C PRO A 240 6.88 -8.75 22.39
N ALA A 241 7.75 -9.64 21.90
CA ALA A 241 8.76 -9.31 20.90
C ALA A 241 8.12 -8.79 19.57
N LEU A 242 6.99 -9.39 19.15
CA LEU A 242 6.29 -8.96 17.95
C LEU A 242 5.63 -7.59 18.14
N SER A 243 5.06 -7.34 19.32
CA SER A 243 4.54 -6.01 19.70
C SER A 243 5.65 -4.95 19.67
N ASP A 244 6.83 -5.24 20.23
CA ASP A 244 7.98 -4.33 20.23
C ASP A 244 8.45 -4.00 18.79
N VAL A 245 8.45 -4.97 17.86
CA VAL A 245 8.78 -4.74 16.44
C VAL A 245 7.83 -3.75 15.81
N VAL A 246 6.52 -3.88 16.06
CA VAL A 246 5.50 -2.98 15.52
C VAL A 246 5.68 -1.57 16.08
N VAL A 247 5.87 -1.43 17.40
CA VAL A 247 6.09 -0.14 18.07
C VAL A 247 7.33 0.55 17.49
N LYS A 248 8.44 -0.18 17.31
CA LYS A 248 9.66 0.36 16.70
C LYS A 248 9.45 0.80 15.26
N GLY A 249 8.78 -0.01 14.43
CA GLY A 249 8.50 0.35 13.04
C GLY A 249 7.61 1.60 12.92
N ALA A 250 6.73 1.83 13.92
CA ALA A 250 5.83 2.97 13.99
C ALA A 250 6.38 4.15 14.84
N ALA A 251 7.67 4.20 15.11
CA ALA A 251 8.28 5.34 15.82
C ALA A 251 8.04 6.65 15.05
N LYS A 252 7.75 7.74 15.80
CA LYS A 252 7.48 9.05 15.18
C LYS A 252 8.69 9.60 14.43
N ASP A 253 9.86 9.48 15.02
CA ASP A 253 11.14 9.84 14.43
C ASP A 253 11.59 8.75 13.43
N PRO A 254 11.74 9.06 12.12
CA PRO A 254 12.20 8.10 11.13
C PRO A 254 13.53 7.41 11.48
N GLN A 255 14.44 8.13 12.15
CA GLN A 255 15.76 7.60 12.53
C GLN A 255 15.69 6.52 13.62
N LYS A 256 14.58 6.46 14.38
CA LYS A 256 14.33 5.42 15.39
C LYS A 256 13.66 4.19 14.82
N ARG A 257 13.20 4.23 13.59
CA ARG A 257 12.60 3.10 12.88
C ARG A 257 13.67 2.11 12.41
N TYR A 258 13.26 1.13 11.65
CA TYR A 258 14.18 0.23 10.94
C TYR A 258 14.83 0.96 9.77
N PRO A 259 16.15 0.75 9.54
CA PRO A 259 16.87 1.42 8.44
C PRO A 259 16.53 0.83 7.06
N SER A 260 15.85 -0.31 7.02
CA SER A 260 15.43 -0.96 5.77
C SER A 260 14.27 -1.93 6.00
N ALA A 261 13.54 -2.25 4.94
CA ALA A 261 12.52 -3.28 4.95
C ALA A 261 13.08 -4.65 5.36
N ALA A 262 14.28 -5.00 4.88
CA ALA A 262 14.98 -6.25 5.24
C ALA A 262 15.30 -6.32 6.74
N ALA A 263 15.68 -5.20 7.38
CA ALA A 263 15.95 -5.15 8.81
C ALA A 263 14.67 -5.41 9.62
N MET A 264 13.55 -4.80 9.23
CA MET A 264 12.25 -5.04 9.88
C MET A 264 11.78 -6.48 9.69
N LYS A 265 11.88 -7.04 8.48
CA LYS A 265 11.54 -8.44 8.19
C LYS A 265 12.31 -9.40 9.08
N LYS A 266 13.62 -9.22 9.21
CA LYS A 266 14.48 -10.05 10.06
C LYS A 266 14.00 -10.09 11.51
N ASP A 267 13.62 -8.95 12.07
CA ASP A 267 13.13 -8.85 13.44
C ASP A 267 11.72 -9.43 13.61
N LEU A 268 10.84 -9.29 12.60
CA LEU A 268 9.52 -9.96 12.59
C LEU A 268 9.66 -11.49 12.64
N GLU A 269 10.52 -12.05 11.78
CA GLU A 269 10.78 -13.49 11.74
C GLU A 269 11.44 -13.98 13.06
N ARG A 270 12.33 -13.16 13.62
CA ARG A 270 12.96 -13.45 14.92
C ARG A 270 11.93 -13.44 16.04
N ALA A 271 10.96 -12.53 16.03
CA ALA A 271 9.92 -12.42 17.06
C ALA A 271 9.03 -13.66 17.15
N LEU A 272 8.88 -14.44 16.08
CA LEU A 272 8.20 -15.74 16.12
C LEU A 272 9.05 -16.83 16.80
N ARG A 273 10.37 -16.78 16.66
CA ARG A 273 11.29 -17.76 17.25
C ARG A 273 11.62 -17.42 18.71
N GLU A 274 11.68 -16.13 19.02
CA GLU A 274 12.02 -15.58 20.33
C GLU A 274 10.90 -14.67 20.85
N PRO A 275 9.71 -15.21 21.19
CA PRO A 275 8.50 -14.42 21.48
C PRO A 275 8.63 -13.48 22.69
N HIS A 276 9.57 -13.73 23.58
CA HIS A 276 9.89 -12.89 24.75
C HIS A 276 11.22 -12.12 24.61
N GLY A 277 11.82 -12.13 23.40
CA GLY A 277 13.05 -11.40 23.12
C GLY A 277 12.86 -9.89 23.26
N ARG A 278 13.94 -9.17 23.62
CA ARG A 278 13.92 -7.70 23.83
C ARG A 278 14.76 -6.95 22.77
N PHE A 279 14.97 -7.54 21.62
CA PHE A 279 15.88 -7.04 20.59
C PHE A 279 15.31 -5.87 19.77
N ALA A 280 14.00 -5.63 19.81
CA ALA A 280 13.32 -4.57 19.06
C ALA A 280 12.85 -3.40 19.94
N ARG A 281 13.22 -3.35 21.21
CA ARG A 281 12.85 -2.21 22.07
C ARG A 281 13.52 -0.92 21.60
N LEU A 282 12.75 0.18 21.63
CA LEU A 282 13.24 1.56 21.41
C LEU A 282 14.09 2.02 22.60
#